data_5d8d86071f4ea8e7899a1383568efed7
#
_entry.id   5d8d86071f4ea8e7899a1383568efed7
#
_cell.length_a   1.000
_cell.length_b   1.000
_cell.length_c   1.000
_cell.angle_alpha   90.00
_cell.angle_beta   90.00
_cell.angle_gamma   90.00
#
_symmetry.space_group_name_H-M   'P 1'
#
loop_
_entity.id
_entity.type
_entity.pdbx_description
1 polymer ?
#
loop_
_entity_poly.entity_id
_entity_poly.type
_entity_poly.pdbx_seq_one_letter_code
_entity_poly.pdbx_strand_id
1 'polypeptide(L)' 'MDKNEIGLNAGKVWQLLSNNDKWSYGNLKKKSGLKDKDLGAALGWLAREDKIEFEQEEEELY' A
#
# COMPACT_ATOMS: atom_id res chain seq x y z
N MET A 1 6.38 11.65 10.47
CA MET A 1 6.28 10.23 10.07
C MET A 1 7.62 9.57 10.31
N ASP A 2 7.67 8.54 11.09
CA ASP A 2 8.91 7.83 11.39
C ASP A 2 8.85 6.39 10.87
N LYS A 3 9.96 5.68 11.00
CA LYS A 3 10.06 4.31 10.47
C LYS A 3 9.05 3.36 11.11
N ASN A 4 8.75 3.55 12.38
CA ASN A 4 7.78 2.70 13.07
C ASN A 4 6.39 2.89 12.51
N GLU A 5 6.01 4.14 12.25
CA GLU A 5 4.72 4.43 11.63
C GLU A 5 4.64 3.87 10.22
N ILE A 6 5.72 4.01 9.45
CA ILE A 6 5.76 3.46 8.09
C ILE A 6 5.56 1.95 8.14
N GLY A 7 6.26 1.27 9.04
CA GLY A 7 6.13 -0.18 9.18
C GLY A 7 4.73 -0.62 9.59
N LEU A 8 4.13 0.09 10.55
CA LEU A 8 2.76 -0.21 10.99
C LEU A 8 1.75 0.02 9.87
N ASN A 9 1.90 1.13 9.14
CA ASN A 9 1.03 1.44 8.02
C ASN A 9 1.20 0.42 6.89
N ALA A 10 2.44 0.01 6.63
CA ALA A 10 2.71 -1.02 5.63
C ALA A 10 2.04 -2.34 5.99
N GLY A 11 2.08 -2.74 7.26
CA GLY A 11 1.40 -3.94 7.72
C GLY A 11 -0.10 -3.87 7.52
N LYS A 12 -0.70 -2.72 7.83
CA LYS A 12 -2.12 -2.49 7.63
C LYS A 12 -2.51 -2.58 6.16
N VAL A 13 -1.72 -1.95 5.29
CA VAL A 13 -1.96 -1.99 3.85
C VAL A 13 -1.78 -3.41 3.32
N TRP A 14 -0.75 -4.10 3.79
CA TRP A 14 -0.48 -5.48 3.38
C TRP A 14 -1.67 -6.39 3.67
N GLN A 15 -2.28 -6.24 4.84
CA GLN A 15 -3.44 -7.04 5.19
C GLN A 15 -4.60 -6.81 4.23
N LEU A 16 -4.80 -5.58 3.77
CA LEU A 16 -5.82 -5.29 2.78
C LEU A 16 -5.52 -5.96 1.43
N LEU A 17 -4.25 -5.99 1.06
CA LEU A 17 -3.82 -6.53 -0.24
C LEU A 17 -3.67 -8.05 -0.25
N SER A 18 -3.67 -8.68 0.91
CA SER A 18 -3.32 -10.10 1.04
C SER A 18 -4.38 -11.06 0.49
N ASN A 19 -5.54 -10.56 0.09
CA ASN A 19 -6.58 -11.39 -0.53
C ASN A 19 -6.36 -11.67 -2.02
N ASN A 20 -5.23 -11.22 -2.56
CA ASN A 20 -4.84 -11.41 -3.96
C ASN A 20 -5.70 -10.67 -4.97
N ASP A 21 -6.55 -9.76 -4.53
CA ASP A 21 -7.30 -8.90 -5.42
C ASP A 21 -6.44 -7.74 -5.88
N LYS A 22 -6.75 -7.24 -7.04
CA LYS A 22 -6.13 -6.01 -7.53
C LYS A 22 -6.82 -4.81 -6.91
N TRP A 23 -6.05 -3.85 -6.49
CA TRP A 23 -6.57 -2.65 -5.87
C TRP A 23 -6.13 -1.42 -6.67
N SER A 24 -7.05 -0.51 -6.91
CA SER A 24 -6.67 0.81 -7.39
C SER A 24 -6.12 1.61 -6.22
N TYR A 25 -5.29 2.60 -6.53
CA TYR A 25 -4.76 3.48 -5.51
C TYR A 25 -5.89 4.19 -4.74
N GLY A 26 -6.90 4.68 -5.48
CA GLY A 26 -8.03 5.37 -4.86
C GLY A 26 -8.80 4.49 -3.88
N ASN A 27 -9.07 3.25 -4.26
CA ASN A 27 -9.76 2.33 -3.37
C ASN A 27 -8.93 1.98 -2.15
N LEU A 28 -7.65 1.77 -2.35
CA LEU A 28 -6.75 1.45 -1.25
C LEU A 28 -6.65 2.62 -0.27
N LYS A 29 -6.59 3.83 -0.78
CA LYS A 29 -6.58 5.03 0.05
C LYS A 29 -7.84 5.12 0.91
N LYS A 30 -9.00 4.87 0.33
CA LYS A 30 -10.27 4.87 1.04
C LYS A 30 -10.30 3.82 2.15
N LYS A 31 -9.94 2.61 1.80
CA LYS A 31 -10.01 1.49 2.75
C LYS A 31 -8.99 1.61 3.87
N SER A 32 -7.80 2.06 3.55
CA SER A 32 -6.75 2.20 4.56
C SER A 32 -6.97 3.40 5.47
N GLY A 33 -7.67 4.42 4.98
CA GLY A 33 -7.84 5.67 5.71
C GLY A 33 -6.56 6.49 5.80
N LEU A 34 -5.54 6.14 5.05
CA LEU A 34 -4.26 6.84 5.08
C LEU A 34 -4.25 8.01 4.11
N LYS A 35 -3.51 9.04 4.47
CA LYS A 35 -3.25 10.17 3.58
C LYS A 35 -2.25 9.75 2.51
N ASP A 36 -2.19 10.52 1.41
CA ASP A 36 -1.32 10.20 0.29
C ASP A 36 0.13 9.97 0.71
N LYS A 37 0.64 10.81 1.57
CA LYS A 37 2.03 10.71 2.03
C LYS A 37 2.27 9.40 2.78
N ASP A 38 1.37 9.06 3.68
CA ASP A 38 1.50 7.86 4.50
C ASP A 38 1.29 6.60 3.68
N LEU A 39 0.30 6.63 2.78
CA LEU A 39 0.04 5.49 1.90
C LEU A 39 1.21 5.29 0.93
N GLY A 40 1.74 6.37 0.36
CA GLY A 40 2.89 6.28 -0.53
C GLY A 40 4.10 5.66 0.15
N ALA A 41 4.37 6.07 1.40
CA ALA A 41 5.48 5.51 2.16
C ALA A 41 5.27 4.04 2.46
N ALA A 42 4.04 3.64 2.83
CA ALA A 42 3.72 2.25 3.11
C ALA A 42 3.87 1.37 1.87
N LEU A 43 3.39 1.86 0.73
CA LEU A 43 3.52 1.14 -0.54
C LEU A 43 4.98 1.00 -0.96
N GLY A 44 5.77 2.06 -0.80
CA GLY A 44 7.20 1.99 -1.08
C GLY A 44 7.92 0.97 -0.22
N TRP A 45 7.56 0.91 1.05
CA TRP A 45 8.10 -0.10 1.97
C TRP A 45 7.78 -1.50 1.49
N LEU A 46 6.51 -1.75 1.13
CA LEU A 46 6.09 -3.07 0.67
C LEU A 46 6.74 -3.45 -0.66
N ALA A 47 6.90 -2.51 -1.55
CA ALA A 47 7.59 -2.74 -2.82
C ALA A 47 9.04 -3.12 -2.60
N ARG A 48 9.71 -2.45 -1.66
CA ARG A 48 11.09 -2.75 -1.30
C ARG A 48 11.21 -4.17 -0.72
N GLU A 49 10.20 -4.59 0.05
CA GLU A 49 10.16 -5.94 0.61
C GLU A 49 9.69 -6.99 -0.39
N ASP A 50 9.45 -6.58 -1.62
CA ASP A 50 9.00 -7.46 -2.70
C ASP A 50 7.67 -8.15 -2.40
N LYS A 51 6.80 -7.45 -1.70
CA LYS A 51 5.49 -8.00 -1.30
C LYS A 51 4.35 -7.56 -2.19
N ILE A 52 4.57 -6.53 -3.01
CA ILE A 52 3.54 -6.01 -3.92
C ILE A 52 4.16 -5.71 -5.27
N GLU A 53 3.31 -5.66 -6.28
CA GLU A 53 3.69 -5.24 -7.62
C GLU A 53 2.78 -4.12 -8.07
N PHE A 54 3.31 -3.24 -8.91
CA PHE A 54 2.54 -2.14 -9.48
C PHE A 54 2.24 -2.44 -10.95
N GLU A 55 0.98 -2.25 -11.33
CA GLU A 55 0.61 -2.29 -12.74
C GLU A 55 0.45 -0.86 -13.21
N GLN A 56 1.37 -0.43 -14.04
CA GLN A 56 1.44 0.97 -14.45
C GLN A 56 0.29 1.41 -15.35
N GLU A 57 -0.19 0.51 -16.19
CA GLU A 57 -1.20 0.89 -17.18
C GLU A 57 -2.53 1.26 -16.54
N GLU A 58 -2.88 0.65 -15.42
CA GLU A 58 -4.16 0.86 -14.76
C GLU A 58 -4.00 1.39 -13.36
N GLU A 59 -2.78 1.64 -12.93
CA GLU A 59 -2.46 2.10 -11.58
C GLU A 59 -3.02 1.18 -10.49
N GLU A 60 -3.08 -0.09 -10.78
CA GLU A 60 -3.55 -1.09 -9.83
C GLU A 60 -2.41 -1.67 -9.02
N LEU A 61 -2.75 -2.14 -7.83
CA LEU A 61 -1.78 -2.69 -6.88
C LEU A 61 -2.21 -4.08 -6.45
N TYR A 62 -1.24 -4.91 -6.20
CA TYR A 62 -1.46 -6.21 -5.54
C TYR A 62 -0.38 -6.66 -4.62
#